data_003e0013e6f0f0c3bcae020e197d049d
#
_entry.id   003e0013e6f0f0c3bcae020e197d049d
#
_cell.length_a   1.000
_cell.length_b   1.000
_cell.length_c   1.000
_cell.angle_alpha   90.00
_cell.angle_beta   90.00
_cell.angle_gamma   90.00
#
_symmetry.space_group_name_H-M   'P 1'
#
loop_
_entity.id
_entity.type
_entity.pdbx_description
1 polymer ?
#
loop_
_entity_poly.entity_id
_entity_poly.type
_entity_poly.pdbx_seq_one_letter_code
_entity_poly.pdbx_strand_id
1 'polypeptide(L)'
;MVIALGVAHVSPDSPWTLTPKRYETPLGAMEVDEPLYDALASKLWYDPRADEWAHKNEHSLEFQAVWLKYLWREKTPKWIPILVSSFERFSSDEAPSKIPTIEKALKDLGNVLRSEADKGRSVMILNGIDLAHVGPRFGDELELTPELEKKIESEDRK
;
A
#
# COMPACT_ATOMS: atom_id res chain seq x y z
N MET A 1 14.72 -5.69 3.09
CA MET A 1 13.45 -6.00 2.39
C MET A 1 12.55 -4.77 2.35
N VAL A 2 11.53 -4.77 1.50
CA VAL A 2 10.58 -3.65 1.35
C VAL A 2 9.16 -4.18 1.54
N ILE A 3 8.32 -3.48 2.29
CA ILE A 3 6.86 -3.61 2.23
C ILE A 3 6.35 -2.38 1.50
N ALA A 4 5.72 -2.57 0.35
CA ALA A 4 5.15 -1.49 -0.43
C ALA A 4 3.62 -1.49 -0.28
N LEU A 5 3.08 -0.36 0.17
CA LEU A 5 1.66 -0.11 0.29
C LEU A 5 1.22 0.76 -0.89
N GLY A 6 0.31 0.28 -1.70
CA GLY A 6 -0.26 1.00 -2.83
C GLY A 6 -1.77 1.18 -2.68
N VAL A 7 -2.32 2.17 -3.36
CA VAL A 7 -3.77 2.39 -3.42
C VAL A 7 -4.41 1.34 -4.33
N ALA A 8 -5.50 0.75 -3.90
CA ALA A 8 -6.33 -0.11 -4.73
C ALA A 8 -7.45 0.72 -5.38
N HIS A 9 -7.28 1.14 -6.64
CA HIS A 9 -8.31 1.86 -7.39
C HIS A 9 -9.50 0.96 -7.78
N VAL A 10 -9.26 -0.34 -7.92
CA VAL A 10 -10.34 -1.34 -7.91
C VAL A 10 -10.56 -1.72 -6.45
N SER A 11 -11.76 -1.44 -5.94
CA SER A 11 -12.07 -1.56 -4.50
C SER A 11 -12.23 -3.03 -4.06
N PRO A 12 -11.18 -3.71 -3.56
CA PRO A 12 -11.30 -5.03 -2.96
C PRO A 12 -12.20 -5.02 -1.72
N ASP A 13 -12.80 -6.15 -1.39
CA ASP A 13 -13.61 -6.28 -0.18
C ASP A 13 -12.77 -6.38 1.10
N SER A 14 -11.53 -6.83 0.95
CA SER A 14 -10.56 -6.94 2.04
C SER A 14 -9.80 -5.63 2.27
N PRO A 15 -9.38 -5.31 3.51
CA PRO A 15 -8.60 -4.10 3.79
C PRO A 15 -7.27 -4.07 3.01
N TRP A 16 -6.61 -5.21 2.91
CA TRP A 16 -5.37 -5.39 2.17
C TRP A 16 -5.45 -6.60 1.25
N THR A 17 -4.98 -6.41 0.03
CA THR A 17 -4.84 -7.50 -0.95
C THR A 17 -3.36 -7.74 -1.20
N LEU A 18 -2.92 -8.98 -1.02
CA LEU A 18 -1.56 -9.42 -1.20
C LEU A 18 -1.43 -10.33 -2.42
N THR A 19 -0.24 -10.35 -3.02
CA THR A 19 0.10 -11.34 -4.04
C THR A 19 1.49 -11.95 -3.76
N PRO A 20 1.66 -13.27 -3.90
CA PRO A 20 2.96 -13.91 -3.89
C PRO A 20 3.67 -13.82 -5.25
N LYS A 21 3.02 -13.23 -6.26
CA LYS A 21 3.57 -13.14 -7.60
C LYS A 21 4.58 -12.00 -7.70
N ARG A 22 5.65 -12.24 -8.44
CA ARG A 22 6.61 -11.21 -8.77
C ARG A 22 6.01 -10.20 -9.75
N TYR A 23 6.53 -8.99 -9.73
CA TYR A 23 6.19 -7.96 -10.72
C TYR A 23 7.27 -7.92 -11.79
N GLU A 24 6.86 -8.00 -13.04
CA GLU A 24 7.76 -7.81 -14.18
C GLU A 24 7.89 -6.32 -14.50
N THR A 25 9.12 -5.84 -14.62
CA THR A 25 9.40 -4.47 -15.03
C THR A 25 10.35 -4.46 -16.22
N PRO A 26 10.42 -3.36 -16.99
CA PRO A 26 11.43 -3.23 -18.05
C PRO A 26 12.87 -3.37 -17.57
N LEU A 27 13.11 -3.24 -16.27
CA LEU A 27 14.43 -3.32 -15.62
C LEU A 27 14.66 -4.68 -14.92
N GLY A 28 13.79 -5.65 -15.13
CA GLY A 28 13.83 -6.99 -14.53
C GLY A 28 12.76 -7.19 -13.45
N ALA A 29 12.64 -8.42 -12.98
CA ALA A 29 11.62 -8.80 -12.03
C ALA A 29 11.87 -8.26 -10.61
N MET A 30 10.80 -7.85 -9.95
CA MET A 30 10.75 -7.60 -8.50
C MET A 30 10.28 -8.87 -7.79
N GLU A 31 11.20 -9.51 -7.10
CA GLU A 31 10.92 -10.77 -6.42
C GLU A 31 10.25 -10.55 -5.06
N VAL A 32 9.29 -11.40 -4.75
CA VAL A 32 8.59 -11.39 -3.46
C VAL A 32 9.46 -12.06 -2.38
N ASP A 33 9.45 -11.51 -1.17
CA ASP A 33 10.03 -12.15 0.02
C ASP A 33 9.02 -13.18 0.57
N GLU A 34 9.07 -14.41 0.03
CA GLU A 34 8.10 -15.47 0.37
C GLU A 34 7.98 -15.71 1.87
N PRO A 35 9.07 -15.83 2.67
CA PRO A 35 8.96 -16.01 4.11
C PRO A 35 8.22 -14.87 4.82
N LEU A 36 8.44 -13.63 4.38
CA LEU A 36 7.73 -12.47 4.95
C LEU A 36 6.27 -12.44 4.49
N TYR A 37 6.02 -12.78 3.22
CA TYR A 37 4.67 -12.94 2.69
C TYR A 37 3.86 -13.94 3.51
N ASP A 38 4.39 -15.14 3.73
CA ASP A 38 3.73 -16.20 4.50
C ASP A 38 3.50 -15.77 5.95
N ALA A 39 4.48 -15.10 6.57
CA ALA A 39 4.36 -14.58 7.92
C ALA A 39 3.22 -13.56 8.04
N LEU A 40 3.06 -12.67 7.06
CA LEU A 40 1.98 -11.68 7.05
C LEU A 40 0.64 -12.32 6.71
N ALA A 41 0.58 -13.10 5.63
CA ALA A 41 -0.66 -13.75 5.17
C ALA A 41 -1.27 -14.65 6.25
N SER A 42 -0.44 -15.37 7.02
CA SER A 42 -0.90 -16.24 8.12
C SER A 42 -1.51 -15.49 9.31
N LYS A 43 -1.28 -14.18 9.45
CA LYS A 43 -1.85 -13.36 10.53
C LYS A 43 -3.18 -12.75 10.18
N LEU A 44 -3.47 -12.60 8.89
CA LEU A 44 -4.73 -12.05 8.44
C LEU A 44 -5.87 -13.07 8.66
N TRP A 45 -7.04 -12.60 9.08
CA TRP A 45 -8.20 -13.43 9.40
C TRP A 45 -9.09 -13.74 8.18
N TYR A 46 -8.66 -13.28 7.00
CA TYR A 46 -9.30 -13.50 5.72
C TYR A 46 -8.25 -13.99 4.71
N ASP A 47 -8.70 -14.47 3.56
CA ASP A 47 -7.77 -14.79 2.46
C ASP A 47 -7.29 -13.49 1.79
N PRO A 48 -6.03 -13.09 1.98
CA PRO A 48 -5.51 -11.85 1.39
C PRO A 48 -5.36 -11.92 -0.14
N ARG A 49 -5.63 -13.07 -0.75
CA ARG A 49 -5.57 -13.30 -2.20
C ARG A 49 -6.94 -13.32 -2.86
N ALA A 50 -8.02 -13.19 -2.11
CA ALA A 50 -9.37 -13.24 -2.66
C ALA A 50 -9.55 -12.29 -3.86
N ASP A 51 -8.94 -11.11 -3.78
CA ASP A 51 -8.97 -10.08 -4.82
C ASP A 51 -7.59 -9.90 -5.52
N GLU A 52 -6.77 -10.95 -5.59
CA GLU A 52 -5.39 -10.87 -6.14
C GLU A 52 -5.33 -10.22 -7.55
N TRP A 53 -6.39 -10.37 -8.34
CA TRP A 53 -6.49 -9.78 -9.68
C TRP A 53 -6.43 -8.24 -9.69
N ALA A 54 -6.72 -7.58 -8.57
CA ALA A 54 -6.57 -6.14 -8.43
C ALA A 54 -5.14 -5.68 -8.75
N HIS A 55 -4.12 -6.48 -8.39
CA HIS A 55 -2.72 -6.18 -8.70
C HIS A 55 -2.40 -6.09 -10.19
N LYS A 56 -3.20 -6.73 -11.06
CA LYS A 56 -2.89 -6.81 -12.50
C LYS A 56 -2.98 -5.46 -13.21
N ASN A 57 -3.91 -4.63 -12.79
CA ASN A 57 -4.23 -3.36 -13.47
C ASN A 57 -3.91 -2.14 -12.57
N GLU A 58 -3.20 -2.37 -11.47
CA GLU A 58 -2.91 -1.33 -10.49
C GLU A 58 -1.51 -0.75 -10.70
N HIS A 59 -1.44 0.56 -10.91
CA HIS A 59 -0.20 1.27 -11.19
C HIS A 59 0.51 1.83 -9.96
N SER A 60 -0.17 1.98 -8.82
CA SER A 60 0.41 2.53 -7.59
C SER A 60 1.63 1.73 -7.09
N LEU A 61 1.61 0.39 -7.28
CA LEU A 61 2.73 -0.49 -6.96
C LEU A 61 3.67 -0.72 -8.15
N GLU A 62 3.15 -0.72 -9.38
CA GLU A 62 3.96 -0.94 -10.58
C GLU A 62 5.07 0.12 -10.70
N PHE A 63 4.74 1.39 -10.51
CA PHE A 63 5.74 2.46 -10.54
C PHE A 63 6.76 2.32 -9.40
N GLN A 64 6.34 1.88 -8.23
CA GLN A 64 7.27 1.62 -7.13
C GLN A 64 8.25 0.48 -7.48
N ALA A 65 7.77 -0.59 -8.12
CA ALA A 65 8.61 -1.69 -8.59
C ALA A 65 9.68 -1.19 -9.58
N VAL A 66 9.29 -0.36 -10.55
CA VAL A 66 10.23 0.23 -11.53
C VAL A 66 11.27 1.09 -10.83
N TRP A 67 10.87 1.98 -9.90
CA TRP A 67 11.81 2.83 -9.15
C TRP A 67 12.76 2.04 -8.27
N LEU A 68 12.28 1.01 -7.58
CA LEU A 68 13.14 0.14 -6.78
C LEU A 68 14.18 -0.56 -7.65
N LYS A 69 13.79 -1.10 -8.81
CA LYS A 69 14.73 -1.71 -9.77
C LYS A 69 15.72 -0.70 -10.33
N TYR A 70 15.29 0.50 -10.67
CA TYR A 70 16.15 1.55 -11.18
C TYR A 70 17.24 1.97 -10.17
N LEU A 71 16.85 2.18 -8.91
CA LEU A 71 17.74 2.68 -7.87
C LEU A 71 18.74 1.62 -7.38
N TRP A 72 18.29 0.38 -7.17
CA TRP A 72 19.12 -0.69 -6.59
C TRP A 72 19.67 -1.70 -7.59
N ARG A 73 19.13 -1.74 -8.81
CA ARG A 73 19.59 -2.63 -9.89
C ARG A 73 19.72 -4.08 -9.40
N GLU A 74 20.88 -4.68 -9.51
CA GLU A 74 21.16 -6.07 -9.07
C GLU A 74 21.05 -6.26 -7.55
N LYS A 75 21.12 -5.17 -6.78
CA LYS A 75 20.98 -5.18 -5.32
C LYS A 75 19.54 -4.91 -4.86
N THR A 76 18.58 -4.95 -5.77
CA THR A 76 17.18 -4.70 -5.45
C THR A 76 16.71 -5.65 -4.36
N PRO A 77 16.21 -5.16 -3.22
CA PRO A 77 15.69 -5.99 -2.16
C PRO A 77 14.42 -6.71 -2.61
N LYS A 78 14.16 -7.89 -2.06
CA LYS A 78 12.84 -8.53 -2.17
C LYS A 78 11.80 -7.68 -1.47
N TRP A 79 10.54 -7.79 -1.90
CA TRP A 79 9.46 -6.96 -1.41
C TRP A 79 8.18 -7.73 -1.11
N ILE A 80 7.24 -7.07 -0.43
CA ILE A 80 5.85 -7.48 -0.32
C ILE A 80 4.97 -6.37 -0.89
N PRO A 81 4.32 -6.59 -2.03
CA PRO A 81 3.34 -5.67 -2.58
C PRO A 81 2.00 -5.86 -1.86
N ILE A 82 1.45 -4.79 -1.32
CA ILE A 82 0.16 -4.76 -0.62
C ILE A 82 -0.70 -3.66 -1.24
N LEU A 83 -1.84 -4.00 -1.77
CA LEU A 83 -2.87 -3.04 -2.13
C LEU A 83 -3.77 -2.76 -0.94
N VAL A 84 -3.97 -1.49 -0.66
CA VAL A 84 -4.81 -0.99 0.43
C VAL A 84 -6.11 -0.48 -0.15
N SER A 85 -7.23 -1.05 0.30
CA SER A 85 -8.58 -0.62 -0.11
C SER A 85 -8.94 0.73 0.48
N SER A 86 -9.88 1.44 -0.15
CA SER A 86 -10.44 2.66 0.42
C SER A 86 -11.05 2.37 1.80
N PHE A 87 -10.67 3.17 2.79
CA PHE A 87 -11.18 3.03 4.16
C PHE A 87 -12.65 3.42 4.28
N GLU A 88 -13.19 4.22 3.37
CA GLU A 88 -14.61 4.56 3.30
C GLU A 88 -15.52 3.34 3.21
N ARG A 89 -15.03 2.23 2.65
CA ARG A 89 -15.78 0.96 2.62
C ARG A 89 -16.05 0.38 4.00
N PHE A 90 -15.22 0.71 4.97
CA PHE A 90 -15.28 0.16 6.33
C PHE A 90 -15.92 1.13 7.31
N SER A 91 -15.82 2.43 7.08
CA SER A 91 -16.50 3.49 7.83
C SER A 91 -16.36 4.84 7.12
N SER A 92 -17.41 5.66 7.13
CA SER A 92 -17.38 7.02 6.56
C SER A 92 -17.05 8.11 7.59
N ASP A 93 -17.17 7.82 8.88
CA ASP A 93 -17.17 8.86 9.92
C ASP A 93 -16.06 8.71 10.96
N GLU A 94 -15.30 7.62 10.93
CA GLU A 94 -14.26 7.34 11.91
C GLU A 94 -12.87 7.43 11.30
N ALA A 95 -11.91 7.88 12.10
CA ALA A 95 -10.50 7.78 11.70
C ALA A 95 -10.12 6.32 11.44
N PRO A 96 -9.39 6.00 10.37
CA PRO A 96 -9.05 4.61 9.98
C PRO A 96 -8.47 3.78 11.14
N SER A 97 -7.67 4.40 12.00
CA SER A 97 -7.08 3.74 13.17
C SER A 97 -8.08 3.30 14.24
N LYS A 98 -9.33 3.77 14.17
CA LYS A 98 -10.42 3.40 15.09
C LYS A 98 -11.37 2.35 14.50
N ILE A 99 -11.24 2.06 13.22
CA ILE A 99 -12.03 1.03 12.54
C ILE A 99 -11.46 -0.33 12.94
N PRO A 100 -12.20 -1.22 13.63
CA PRO A 100 -11.65 -2.46 14.19
C PRO A 100 -10.95 -3.34 13.17
N THR A 101 -11.47 -3.40 11.95
CA THR A 101 -10.90 -4.16 10.83
C THR A 101 -9.53 -3.61 10.43
N ILE A 102 -9.41 -2.29 10.30
CA ILE A 102 -8.16 -1.62 9.93
C ILE A 102 -7.17 -1.67 11.08
N GLU A 103 -7.63 -1.40 12.32
CA GLU A 103 -6.79 -1.49 13.52
C GLU A 103 -6.16 -2.87 13.65
N LYS A 104 -6.95 -3.94 13.43
CA LYS A 104 -6.44 -5.30 13.48
C LYS A 104 -5.38 -5.55 12.41
N ALA A 105 -5.63 -5.15 11.17
CA ALA A 105 -4.67 -5.31 10.08
C ALA A 105 -3.35 -4.57 10.36
N LEU A 106 -3.42 -3.35 10.88
CA LEU A 106 -2.23 -2.58 11.29
C LEU A 106 -1.47 -3.24 12.45
N LYS A 107 -2.18 -3.80 13.44
CA LYS A 107 -1.56 -4.56 14.54
C LYS A 107 -0.84 -5.81 14.03
N ASP A 108 -1.46 -6.55 13.12
CA ASP A 108 -0.88 -7.76 12.54
C ASP A 108 0.39 -7.42 11.75
N LEU A 109 0.38 -6.37 10.92
CA LEU A 109 1.58 -5.86 10.25
C LEU A 109 2.65 -5.45 11.26
N GLY A 110 2.30 -4.67 12.27
CA GLY A 110 3.23 -4.22 13.31
C GLY A 110 3.87 -5.39 14.08
N ASN A 111 3.13 -6.47 14.32
CA ASN A 111 3.67 -7.68 14.95
C ASN A 111 4.68 -8.40 14.03
N VAL A 112 4.38 -8.49 12.75
CA VAL A 112 5.31 -9.08 11.76
C VAL A 112 6.59 -8.23 11.67
N LEU A 113 6.46 -6.91 11.57
CA LEU A 113 7.62 -6.00 11.54
C LEU A 113 8.53 -6.14 12.77
N ARG A 114 7.95 -6.22 13.97
CA ARG A 114 8.71 -6.45 15.21
C ARG A 114 9.43 -7.79 15.17
N SER A 115 8.74 -8.84 14.77
CA SER A 115 9.36 -10.17 14.65
C SER A 115 10.53 -10.19 13.66
N GLU A 116 10.45 -9.45 12.57
CA GLU A 116 11.55 -9.34 11.61
C GLU A 116 12.73 -8.52 12.18
N ALA A 117 12.44 -7.45 12.89
CA ALA A 117 13.45 -6.66 13.59
C ALA A 117 14.20 -7.49 14.65
N ASP A 118 13.47 -8.31 15.44
CA ASP A 118 14.05 -9.21 16.43
C ASP A 118 15.00 -10.26 15.80
N LYS A 119 14.76 -10.62 14.54
CA LYS A 119 15.65 -11.48 13.73
C LYS A 119 16.84 -10.71 13.12
N GLY A 120 16.96 -9.41 13.39
CA GLY A 120 18.01 -8.54 12.82
C GLY A 120 17.76 -8.15 11.36
N ARG A 121 16.55 -8.33 10.83
CA ARG A 121 16.17 -7.96 9.47
C ARG A 121 15.68 -6.51 9.43
N SER A 122 16.21 -5.70 8.53
CA SER A 122 15.73 -4.34 8.28
C SER A 122 14.59 -4.36 7.27
N VAL A 123 13.47 -3.72 7.60
CA VAL A 123 12.31 -3.57 6.73
C VAL A 123 12.10 -2.08 6.45
N MET A 124 12.03 -1.72 5.18
CA MET A 124 11.59 -0.40 4.72
C MET A 124 10.11 -0.47 4.36
N ILE A 125 9.32 0.50 4.82
CA ILE A 125 7.95 0.69 4.35
C ILE A 125 7.98 1.77 3.27
N LEU A 126 7.41 1.46 2.12
CA LEU A 126 7.26 2.36 0.99
C LEU A 126 5.78 2.58 0.72
N ASN A 127 5.34 3.82 0.77
CA ASN A 127 3.95 4.18 0.53
C ASN A 127 3.83 4.79 -0.88
N GLY A 128 3.12 4.11 -1.77
CA GLY A 128 2.68 4.61 -3.06
C GLY A 128 1.23 5.08 -2.93
N ILE A 129 1.05 6.25 -2.32
CA ILE A 129 -0.27 6.82 -2.00
C ILE A 129 -0.55 8.04 -2.86
N ASP A 130 -1.83 8.28 -3.10
CA ASP A 130 -2.31 9.52 -3.66
C ASP A 130 -2.58 10.53 -2.54
N LEU A 131 -2.27 11.79 -2.82
CA LEU A 131 -2.69 12.92 -2.00
C LEU A 131 -4.05 13.44 -2.50
N ALA A 132 -4.57 14.51 -1.90
CA ALA A 132 -5.87 15.06 -2.28
C ALA A 132 -5.97 15.33 -3.79
N HIS A 133 -7.06 14.85 -4.38
CA HIS A 133 -7.40 15.10 -5.78
C HIS A 133 -8.52 16.12 -5.85
N VAL A 134 -8.25 17.32 -6.35
CA VAL A 134 -9.20 18.42 -6.40
C VAL A 134 -9.26 19.08 -7.78
N GLY A 135 -10.38 19.70 -8.06
CA GLY A 135 -10.62 20.49 -9.27
C GLY A 135 -11.53 19.77 -10.30
N PRO A 136 -11.83 20.45 -11.42
CA PRO A 136 -12.86 20.01 -12.39
C PRO A 136 -12.60 18.64 -13.00
N ARG A 137 -11.33 18.21 -13.10
CA ARG A 137 -10.97 16.88 -13.59
C ARG A 137 -11.49 15.76 -12.68
N PHE A 138 -11.68 16.06 -11.41
CA PHE A 138 -12.14 15.11 -10.36
C PHE A 138 -13.61 15.34 -9.98
N GLY A 139 -14.31 16.22 -10.73
CA GLY A 139 -15.73 16.51 -10.52
C GLY A 139 -16.01 17.64 -9.53
N ASP A 140 -14.98 18.33 -9.06
CA ASP A 140 -15.17 19.48 -8.18
C ASP A 140 -15.52 20.73 -8.98
N GLU A 141 -16.50 21.49 -8.50
CA GLU A 141 -16.82 22.84 -9.00
C GLU A 141 -15.98 23.94 -8.34
N LEU A 142 -15.07 23.56 -7.44
CA LEU A 142 -14.25 24.48 -6.67
C LEU A 142 -13.18 25.14 -7.54
N GLU A 143 -13.11 26.47 -7.47
CA GLU A 143 -11.98 27.20 -8.01
C GLU A 143 -10.77 27.03 -7.08
N LEU A 144 -9.64 26.60 -7.65
CA LEU A 144 -8.40 26.42 -6.89
C LEU A 144 -7.78 27.80 -6.61
N THR A 145 -8.00 28.31 -5.39
CA THR A 145 -7.37 29.54 -4.90
C THR A 145 -6.11 29.24 -4.11
N PRO A 146 -5.17 30.19 -3.96
CA PRO A 146 -3.97 29.99 -3.14
C PRO A 146 -4.28 29.66 -1.66
N GLU A 147 -5.41 30.12 -1.14
CA GLU A 147 -5.87 29.82 0.22
C GLU A 147 -6.35 28.37 0.32
N LEU A 148 -7.13 27.91 -0.67
CA LEU A 148 -7.59 26.52 -0.73
C LEU A 148 -6.43 25.55 -0.91
N GLU A 149 -5.47 25.86 -1.77
CA GLU A 149 -4.26 25.06 -1.97
C GLU A 149 -3.48 24.87 -0.66
N LYS A 150 -3.23 25.98 0.08
CA LYS A 150 -2.56 25.90 1.39
C LYS A 150 -3.34 25.10 2.42
N LYS A 151 -4.67 25.19 2.39
CA LYS A 151 -5.52 24.39 3.30
C LYS A 151 -5.38 22.91 2.98
N ILE A 152 -5.49 22.51 1.71
CA ILE A 152 -5.34 21.13 1.26
C ILE A 152 -3.95 20.59 1.64
N GLU A 153 -2.88 21.32 1.32
CA GLU A 153 -1.53 20.94 1.69
C GLU A 153 -1.38 20.72 3.21
N SER A 154 -1.98 21.58 4.01
CA SER A 154 -1.97 21.44 5.48
C SER A 154 -2.75 20.22 5.97
N GLU A 155 -3.80 19.83 5.27
CA GLU A 155 -4.59 18.63 5.60
C GLU A 155 -3.86 17.34 5.19
N ASP A 156 -3.25 17.33 4.02
CA ASP A 156 -2.45 16.20 3.53
C ASP A 156 -1.19 15.91 4.38
N ARG A 157 -0.71 16.90 5.13
CA ARG A 157 0.47 16.78 5.98
C ARG A 157 0.16 16.35 7.43
N LYS A 158 -1.11 16.16 7.78
CA LYS A 158 -1.51 15.71 9.13
C LYS A 158 -1.49 14.19 9.27
#